data_47520ee6281258871621e97994b13187
#
_entry.id   47520ee6281258871621e97994b13187
#
_cell.length_a   1.000
_cell.length_b   1.000
_cell.length_c   1.000
_cell.angle_alpha   90.00
_cell.angle_beta   90.00
_cell.angle_gamma   90.00
#
_symmetry.space_group_name_H-M   'P 1'
#
loop_
_entity.id
_entity.type
_entity.pdbx_description
1 polymer ?
#
loop_
_entity_poly.entity_id
_entity_poly.type
_entity_poly.pdbx_seq_one_letter_code
_entity_poly.pdbx_strand_id
1 'polypeptide(L)'
;SFTTDDLVDDIKGIMTETRFRSYPVLDQNGRVVGTVSRYHLISNHKKKVIQVDHNERGQSVDGLEDAEIVEIIDHHRVADIQTNNPIYFRNEPVGSTSTIVAKCFFENGIRPSRKAAGLLCGAIISDTLLFRSPTCTPQDQYTCKKLAEIADINIEKFAKEMFKAGTSLKGKTVEQIFNSDFKPFTIEDTKVGIAQVNTMDIEGFMPLKEEMLNYMDQKAKEAGLDMVMLLLTDILNEGSEILVTGAKPEIVEKAFNVTLKDKGAFLPGVLSRKKQVVPPITNAITA
;
A
#
# COMPACT_ATOMS: atom_id res chain seq x y z
N SER A 1 10.56 21.23 -35.76
CA SER A 1 10.44 19.81 -35.45
C SER A 1 10.15 19.65 -33.97
N PHE A 2 9.53 18.55 -33.66
CA PHE A 2 9.28 18.09 -32.28
C PHE A 2 9.95 16.75 -32.07
N THR A 3 10.02 16.31 -30.82
CA THR A 3 10.52 14.98 -30.45
C THR A 3 9.38 14.10 -29.93
N THR A 4 9.61 12.79 -29.82
CA THR A 4 8.63 11.86 -29.22
C THR A 4 8.37 12.14 -27.75
N ASP A 5 9.26 12.89 -27.08
CA ASP A 5 9.21 13.20 -25.65
C ASP A 5 8.58 14.57 -25.35
N ASP A 6 8.29 15.37 -26.40
CA ASP A 6 7.64 16.69 -26.23
C ASP A 6 6.17 16.51 -25.81
N LEU A 7 5.74 17.28 -24.81
CA LEU A 7 4.36 17.26 -24.35
C LEU A 7 3.44 17.96 -25.34
N VAL A 8 2.25 17.43 -25.54
CA VAL A 8 1.24 17.96 -26.48
C VAL A 8 0.88 19.41 -26.17
N ASP A 9 0.85 19.81 -24.89
CA ASP A 9 0.51 21.20 -24.52
C ASP A 9 1.61 22.18 -24.87
N ASP A 10 2.87 21.81 -24.77
CA ASP A 10 4.00 22.61 -25.22
C ASP A 10 3.97 22.76 -26.75
N ILE A 11 3.69 21.66 -27.47
CA ILE A 11 3.52 21.64 -28.91
C ILE A 11 2.40 22.58 -29.35
N LYS A 12 1.25 22.60 -28.69
CA LYS A 12 0.13 23.50 -28.96
C LYS A 12 0.56 24.96 -28.89
N GLY A 13 1.32 25.35 -27.85
CA GLY A 13 1.86 26.70 -27.68
C GLY A 13 2.69 27.12 -28.90
N ILE A 14 3.70 26.33 -29.27
CA ILE A 14 4.58 26.59 -30.40
C ILE A 14 3.83 26.64 -31.75
N MET A 15 2.85 25.74 -31.93
CA MET A 15 2.06 25.67 -33.17
C MET A 15 1.07 26.82 -33.31
N THR A 16 0.69 27.52 -32.25
CA THR A 16 -0.11 28.75 -32.34
C THR A 16 0.70 29.94 -32.80
N GLU A 17 1.97 30.00 -32.47
CA GLU A 17 2.90 31.10 -32.85
C GLU A 17 3.44 30.92 -34.25
N THR A 18 3.47 29.73 -34.78
CA THR A 18 4.05 29.38 -36.08
C THR A 18 2.96 29.05 -37.09
N ARG A 19 3.22 29.27 -38.40
CA ARG A 19 2.20 29.10 -39.47
C ARG A 19 2.34 27.84 -40.29
N PHE A 20 3.16 26.87 -39.84
CA PHE A 20 3.32 25.61 -40.57
C PHE A 20 2.11 24.71 -40.42
N ARG A 21 1.81 23.90 -41.43
CA ARG A 21 0.67 22.97 -41.41
C ARG A 21 0.97 21.69 -40.66
N SER A 22 2.24 21.24 -40.71
CA SER A 22 2.71 20.04 -40.03
C SER A 22 4.18 20.18 -39.68
N TYR A 23 4.60 19.42 -38.69
CA TYR A 23 5.93 19.44 -38.13
C TYR A 23 6.46 18.01 -38.05
N PRO A 24 7.74 17.77 -38.49
CA PRO A 24 8.33 16.45 -38.31
C PRO A 24 8.53 16.15 -36.81
N VAL A 25 8.33 14.90 -36.45
CA VAL A 25 8.61 14.36 -35.12
C VAL A 25 9.85 13.46 -35.23
N LEU A 26 10.82 13.69 -34.39
CA LEU A 26 12.13 13.03 -34.39
C LEU A 26 12.25 12.06 -33.22
N ASP A 27 12.94 10.96 -33.42
CA ASP A 27 13.43 10.08 -32.34
C ASP A 27 14.67 10.68 -31.65
N GLN A 28 15.17 9.98 -30.64
CA GLN A 28 16.38 10.36 -29.88
C GLN A 28 17.66 10.37 -30.75
N ASN A 29 17.63 9.76 -31.95
CA ASN A 29 18.73 9.75 -32.91
C ASN A 29 18.59 10.82 -33.99
N GLY A 30 17.59 11.73 -33.91
CA GLY A 30 17.31 12.77 -34.88
C GLY A 30 16.66 12.26 -36.18
N ARG A 31 16.11 11.03 -36.21
CA ARG A 31 15.42 10.47 -37.37
C ARG A 31 13.95 10.84 -37.35
N VAL A 32 13.36 11.16 -38.47
CA VAL A 32 11.94 11.43 -38.58
C VAL A 32 11.16 10.13 -38.39
N VAL A 33 10.33 10.08 -37.36
CA VAL A 33 9.47 8.95 -37.01
C VAL A 33 8.00 9.21 -37.31
N GLY A 34 7.64 10.47 -37.58
CA GLY A 34 6.29 10.86 -37.91
C GLY A 34 6.14 12.34 -38.15
N THR A 35 4.88 12.79 -38.26
CA THR A 35 4.51 14.21 -38.35
C THR A 35 3.35 14.52 -37.43
N VAL A 36 3.36 15.70 -36.83
CA VAL A 36 2.21 16.24 -36.09
C VAL A 36 1.68 17.48 -36.82
N SER A 37 0.37 17.59 -36.89
CA SER A 37 -0.31 18.74 -37.51
C SER A 37 -1.36 19.31 -36.56
N ARG A 38 -1.85 20.52 -36.85
CA ARG A 38 -2.96 21.11 -36.07
C ARG A 38 -4.20 20.23 -36.05
N TYR A 39 -4.44 19.46 -37.12
CA TYR A 39 -5.54 18.50 -37.15
C TYR A 39 -5.43 17.46 -36.04
N HIS A 40 -4.21 16.94 -35.79
CA HIS A 40 -4.00 15.96 -34.72
C HIS A 40 -4.23 16.56 -33.33
N LEU A 41 -4.01 17.85 -33.14
CA LEU A 41 -4.27 18.54 -31.86
C LEU A 41 -5.74 18.89 -31.64
N ILE A 42 -6.50 19.06 -32.74
CA ILE A 42 -7.94 19.35 -32.71
C ILE A 42 -8.75 18.04 -32.67
N SER A 43 -8.25 16.98 -33.30
CA SER A 43 -8.90 15.67 -33.25
C SER A 43 -8.83 15.11 -31.85
N ASN A 44 -9.98 15.01 -31.21
CA ASN A 44 -10.13 14.64 -29.80
C ASN A 44 -9.94 13.12 -29.60
N HIS A 45 -8.76 12.61 -29.92
CA HIS A 45 -8.39 11.20 -29.69
C HIS A 45 -7.96 11.00 -28.24
N LYS A 46 -8.93 10.94 -27.35
CA LYS A 46 -8.65 10.61 -25.94
C LYS A 46 -8.16 9.17 -25.81
N LYS A 47 -7.16 8.97 -24.94
CA LYS A 47 -6.74 7.61 -24.55
C LYS A 47 -7.88 6.93 -23.81
N LYS A 48 -8.19 5.68 -24.17
CA LYS A 48 -9.14 4.86 -23.44
C LYS A 48 -8.50 4.26 -22.22
N VAL A 49 -9.16 4.37 -21.07
CA VAL A 49 -8.66 3.91 -19.78
C VAL A 49 -9.66 2.98 -19.14
N ILE A 50 -9.19 1.88 -18.60
CA ILE A 50 -9.90 0.99 -17.68
C ILE A 50 -9.34 1.25 -16.29
N GLN A 51 -10.17 1.64 -15.33
CA GLN A 51 -9.76 1.77 -13.92
C GLN A 51 -10.04 0.46 -13.20
N VAL A 52 -9.04 -0.01 -12.46
CA VAL A 52 -9.13 -1.23 -11.66
C VAL A 52 -8.66 -0.93 -10.25
N ASP A 53 -9.45 -1.34 -9.26
CA ASP A 53 -9.15 -1.20 -7.82
C ASP A 53 -9.19 0.24 -7.30
N HIS A 54 -9.80 1.16 -8.02
CA HIS A 54 -10.11 2.52 -7.57
C HIS A 54 -11.14 3.19 -8.47
N ASN A 55 -11.92 4.12 -7.90
CA ASN A 55 -12.88 4.97 -8.60
C ASN A 55 -12.87 6.42 -8.08
N GLU A 56 -11.79 6.84 -7.44
CA GLU A 56 -11.58 8.20 -6.96
C GLU A 56 -10.52 8.91 -7.80
N ARG A 57 -10.77 10.19 -8.18
CA ARG A 57 -9.80 10.99 -8.96
C ARG A 57 -8.48 11.15 -8.25
N GLY A 58 -8.51 11.37 -6.94
CA GLY A 58 -7.31 11.52 -6.11
C GLY A 58 -6.44 10.27 -5.98
N GLN A 59 -6.93 9.11 -6.42
CA GLN A 59 -6.18 7.86 -6.44
C GLN A 59 -5.77 7.45 -7.86
N SER A 60 -6.20 8.21 -8.86
CA SER A 60 -5.93 7.95 -10.27
C SER A 60 -4.62 8.60 -10.73
N VAL A 61 -4.18 8.22 -11.92
CA VAL A 61 -3.01 8.83 -12.56
C VAL A 61 -3.31 10.26 -12.99
N ASP A 62 -2.28 11.10 -13.03
CA ASP A 62 -2.37 12.45 -13.59
C ASP A 62 -2.80 12.40 -15.06
N GLY A 63 -3.64 13.35 -15.47
CA GLY A 63 -4.16 13.44 -16.84
C GLY A 63 -5.40 12.57 -17.12
N LEU A 64 -6.03 11.98 -16.09
CA LEU A 64 -7.24 11.19 -16.25
C LEU A 64 -8.40 12.01 -16.88
N GLU A 65 -8.44 13.32 -16.62
CA GLU A 65 -9.41 14.27 -17.18
C GLU A 65 -9.33 14.39 -18.71
N ASP A 66 -8.16 14.13 -19.28
CA ASP A 66 -7.93 14.11 -20.72
C ASP A 66 -8.16 12.74 -21.37
N ALA A 67 -8.45 11.72 -20.56
CA ALA A 67 -8.74 10.37 -21.03
C ALA A 67 -10.25 10.11 -21.19
N GLU A 68 -10.60 9.02 -21.85
CA GLU A 68 -11.94 8.43 -21.91
C GLU A 68 -11.97 7.18 -21.04
N ILE A 69 -12.64 7.25 -19.90
CA ILE A 69 -12.87 6.07 -19.05
C ILE A 69 -13.91 5.21 -19.76
N VAL A 70 -13.57 3.96 -20.04
CA VAL A 70 -14.46 2.99 -20.71
C VAL A 70 -14.95 1.91 -19.76
N GLU A 71 -14.19 1.59 -18.73
CA GLU A 71 -14.57 0.59 -17.73
C GLU A 71 -14.04 0.97 -16.34
N ILE A 72 -14.80 0.59 -15.30
CA ILE A 72 -14.37 0.63 -13.90
C ILE A 72 -14.70 -0.72 -13.27
N ILE A 73 -13.70 -1.36 -12.66
CA ILE A 73 -13.84 -2.61 -11.90
C ILE A 73 -13.25 -2.37 -10.50
N ASP A 74 -14.11 -2.38 -9.48
CA ASP A 74 -13.69 -1.95 -8.14
C ASP A 74 -14.49 -2.65 -7.03
N HIS A 75 -13.98 -2.60 -5.81
CA HIS A 75 -14.63 -3.08 -4.60
C HIS A 75 -14.74 -2.02 -3.48
N HIS A 76 -14.23 -0.83 -3.74
CA HIS A 76 -14.29 0.29 -2.80
C HIS A 76 -15.65 1.01 -2.84
N ARG A 77 -15.83 1.97 -1.94
CA ARG A 77 -16.97 2.89 -2.01
C ARG A 77 -16.94 3.64 -3.33
N VAL A 78 -18.12 3.93 -3.86
CA VAL A 78 -18.23 4.79 -5.06
C VAL A 78 -17.99 6.23 -4.65
N ALA A 79 -17.08 6.91 -5.36
CA ALA A 79 -16.67 8.27 -5.04
C ALA A 79 -17.02 9.28 -6.17
N ASP A 80 -16.04 10.02 -6.68
CA ASP A 80 -16.24 11.26 -7.45
C ASP A 80 -15.96 11.14 -8.94
N ILE A 81 -15.83 9.94 -9.49
CA ILE A 81 -15.62 9.71 -10.92
C ILE A 81 -16.90 10.07 -11.69
N GLN A 82 -16.73 10.88 -12.73
CA GLN A 82 -17.78 11.26 -13.68
C GLN A 82 -17.32 10.87 -15.09
N THR A 83 -18.25 10.32 -15.87
CA THR A 83 -18.01 9.93 -17.26
C THR A 83 -19.00 10.64 -18.19
N ASN A 84 -18.55 10.99 -19.40
CA ASN A 84 -19.39 11.64 -20.40
C ASN A 84 -20.28 10.64 -21.17
N ASN A 85 -19.87 9.37 -21.20
CA ASN A 85 -20.55 8.30 -21.92
C ASN A 85 -20.93 7.18 -20.96
N PRO A 86 -21.93 6.35 -21.28
CA PRO A 86 -22.16 5.09 -20.57
C PRO A 86 -20.91 4.20 -20.62
N ILE A 87 -20.55 3.62 -19.47
CA ILE A 87 -19.38 2.74 -19.33
C ILE A 87 -19.77 1.41 -18.72
N TYR A 88 -18.91 0.40 -18.83
CA TYR A 88 -19.00 -0.78 -17.98
C TYR A 88 -18.54 -0.40 -16.58
N PHE A 89 -19.43 -0.51 -15.59
CA PHE A 89 -19.13 -0.23 -14.19
C PHE A 89 -19.51 -1.44 -13.35
N ARG A 90 -18.49 -2.09 -12.76
CA ARG A 90 -18.67 -3.25 -11.89
C ARG A 90 -18.04 -2.99 -10.53
N ASN A 91 -18.88 -2.79 -9.54
CA ASN A 91 -18.47 -2.61 -8.16
C ASN A 91 -19.20 -3.65 -7.29
N GLU A 92 -18.45 -4.45 -6.52
CA GLU A 92 -19.00 -5.49 -5.66
C GLU A 92 -18.41 -5.38 -4.24
N PRO A 93 -19.22 -5.60 -3.19
CA PRO A 93 -18.75 -5.55 -1.79
C PRO A 93 -18.01 -6.84 -1.41
N VAL A 94 -16.81 -7.02 -1.97
CA VAL A 94 -15.89 -8.13 -1.72
C VAL A 94 -14.59 -7.63 -1.10
N GLY A 95 -13.73 -8.52 -0.64
CA GLY A 95 -12.49 -8.17 0.01
C GLY A 95 -11.34 -7.77 -0.92
N SER A 96 -11.47 -8.06 -2.24
CA SER A 96 -10.44 -7.76 -3.24
C SER A 96 -11.05 -7.59 -4.62
N THR A 97 -10.61 -6.58 -5.36
CA THR A 97 -10.96 -6.42 -6.79
C THR A 97 -10.54 -7.62 -7.63
N SER A 98 -9.48 -8.31 -7.24
CA SER A 98 -9.04 -9.54 -7.93
C SER A 98 -10.08 -10.67 -7.86
N THR A 99 -10.95 -10.69 -6.86
CA THR A 99 -12.12 -11.58 -6.81
C THR A 99 -13.08 -11.27 -7.95
N ILE A 100 -13.35 -9.98 -8.22
CA ILE A 100 -14.23 -9.55 -9.31
C ILE A 100 -13.61 -9.89 -10.67
N VAL A 101 -12.32 -9.61 -10.85
CA VAL A 101 -11.60 -9.94 -12.08
C VAL A 101 -11.61 -11.45 -12.36
N ALA A 102 -11.39 -12.27 -11.33
CA ALA A 102 -11.49 -13.73 -11.47
C ALA A 102 -12.90 -14.19 -11.86
N LYS A 103 -13.94 -13.56 -11.29
CA LYS A 103 -15.33 -13.80 -11.68
C LYS A 103 -15.57 -13.46 -13.15
N CYS A 104 -15.01 -12.34 -13.66
CA CYS A 104 -15.10 -11.99 -15.07
C CYS A 104 -14.54 -13.12 -15.97
N PHE A 105 -13.41 -13.73 -15.60
CA PHE A 105 -12.89 -14.90 -16.30
C PHE A 105 -13.91 -16.06 -16.32
N PHE A 106 -14.41 -16.43 -15.14
CA PHE A 106 -15.28 -17.60 -15.00
C PHE A 106 -16.67 -17.40 -15.64
N GLU A 107 -17.26 -16.23 -15.54
CA GLU A 107 -18.56 -15.88 -16.13
C GLU A 107 -18.51 -15.90 -17.66
N ASN A 108 -17.36 -15.58 -18.24
CA ASN A 108 -17.15 -15.66 -19.68
C ASN A 108 -16.64 -17.04 -20.16
N GLY A 109 -16.60 -18.04 -19.29
CA GLY A 109 -16.10 -19.37 -19.62
C GLY A 109 -14.61 -19.42 -19.94
N ILE A 110 -13.85 -18.40 -19.57
CA ILE A 110 -12.42 -18.29 -19.82
C ILE A 110 -11.67 -18.80 -18.61
N ARG A 111 -10.79 -19.78 -18.79
CA ARG A 111 -9.88 -20.24 -17.74
C ARG A 111 -8.67 -19.30 -17.71
N PRO A 112 -8.35 -18.63 -16.58
CA PRO A 112 -7.14 -17.85 -16.48
C PRO A 112 -5.90 -18.74 -16.63
N SER A 113 -4.82 -18.18 -17.15
CA SER A 113 -3.54 -18.88 -17.20
C SER A 113 -3.02 -19.18 -15.79
N ARG A 114 -2.12 -20.14 -15.63
CA ARG A 114 -1.51 -20.47 -14.33
C ARG A 114 -0.89 -19.23 -13.66
N LYS A 115 -0.20 -18.39 -14.45
CA LYS A 115 0.41 -17.15 -13.96
C LYS A 115 -0.64 -16.12 -13.51
N ALA A 116 -1.68 -15.89 -14.32
CA ALA A 116 -2.74 -14.98 -13.98
C ALA A 116 -3.50 -15.45 -12.72
N ALA A 117 -3.81 -16.75 -12.63
CA ALA A 117 -4.45 -17.33 -11.44
C ALA A 117 -3.58 -17.16 -10.19
N GLY A 118 -2.27 -17.35 -10.28
CA GLY A 118 -1.34 -17.13 -9.17
C GLY A 118 -1.29 -15.68 -8.70
N LEU A 119 -1.27 -14.72 -9.63
CA LEU A 119 -1.28 -13.28 -9.30
C LEU A 119 -2.61 -12.87 -8.65
N LEU A 120 -3.74 -13.28 -9.21
CA LEU A 120 -5.06 -13.00 -8.65
C LEU A 120 -5.22 -13.64 -7.26
N CYS A 121 -4.75 -14.89 -7.09
CA CYS A 121 -4.73 -15.56 -5.79
C CYS A 121 -3.91 -14.77 -4.76
N GLY A 122 -2.70 -14.34 -5.14
CA GLY A 122 -1.83 -13.53 -4.27
C GLY A 122 -2.46 -12.20 -3.87
N ALA A 123 -3.11 -11.50 -4.79
CA ALA A 123 -3.81 -10.26 -4.49
C ALA A 123 -4.96 -10.47 -3.50
N ILE A 124 -5.80 -11.50 -3.70
CA ILE A 124 -6.88 -11.83 -2.74
C ILE A 124 -6.32 -12.15 -1.36
N ILE A 125 -5.23 -12.93 -1.27
CA ILE A 125 -4.57 -13.25 0.00
C ILE A 125 -4.06 -11.97 0.67
N SER A 126 -3.45 -11.06 -0.08
CA SER A 126 -2.92 -9.78 0.41
C SER A 126 -4.02 -8.91 0.99
N ASP A 127 -5.06 -8.61 0.21
CA ASP A 127 -6.13 -7.68 0.57
C ASP A 127 -6.99 -8.21 1.72
N THR A 128 -7.15 -9.52 1.78
CA THR A 128 -7.94 -10.18 2.83
C THR A 128 -7.11 -10.63 4.03
N LEU A 129 -5.82 -10.37 4.06
CA LEU A 129 -4.88 -10.84 5.11
C LEU A 129 -5.06 -12.34 5.38
N LEU A 130 -4.98 -13.14 4.34
CA LEU A 130 -5.26 -14.59 4.40
C LEU A 130 -6.63 -14.86 5.06
N PHE A 131 -7.68 -14.18 4.56
CA PHE A 131 -9.07 -14.30 4.98
C PHE A 131 -9.39 -13.81 6.42
N ARG A 132 -8.47 -13.08 7.08
CA ARG A 132 -8.63 -12.54 8.44
C ARG A 132 -9.17 -11.10 8.45
N SER A 133 -9.12 -10.41 7.32
CA SER A 133 -9.69 -9.05 7.22
C SER A 133 -11.19 -9.08 7.44
N PRO A 134 -11.77 -8.13 8.19
CA PRO A 134 -13.22 -7.99 8.33
C PRO A 134 -13.93 -7.69 6.99
N THR A 135 -13.20 -7.28 5.96
CA THR A 135 -13.72 -7.07 4.60
C THR A 135 -13.78 -8.36 3.79
N CYS A 136 -13.13 -9.44 4.24
CA CYS A 136 -13.13 -10.72 3.55
C CYS A 136 -14.53 -11.34 3.50
N THR A 137 -14.93 -11.78 2.32
CA THR A 137 -16.22 -12.44 2.10
C THR A 137 -16.06 -13.93 1.77
N PRO A 138 -17.15 -14.74 1.89
CA PRO A 138 -17.13 -16.12 1.41
C PRO A 138 -16.79 -16.24 -0.08
N GLN A 139 -17.12 -15.20 -0.87
CA GLN A 139 -16.81 -15.15 -2.29
C GLN A 139 -15.30 -15.05 -2.54
N ASP A 140 -14.58 -14.26 -1.73
CA ASP A 140 -13.11 -14.15 -1.82
C ASP A 140 -12.45 -15.50 -1.53
N GLN A 141 -12.89 -16.17 -0.46
CA GLN A 141 -12.35 -17.48 -0.08
C GLN A 141 -12.57 -18.53 -1.17
N TYR A 142 -13.80 -18.58 -1.69
CA TYR A 142 -14.15 -19.54 -2.76
C TYR A 142 -13.35 -19.28 -4.03
N THR A 143 -13.26 -18.01 -4.45
CA THR A 143 -12.54 -17.61 -5.65
C THR A 143 -11.04 -17.88 -5.50
N CYS A 144 -10.46 -17.55 -4.35
CA CYS A 144 -9.05 -17.81 -4.07
C CYS A 144 -8.72 -19.31 -4.13
N LYS A 145 -9.57 -20.19 -3.58
CA LYS A 145 -9.37 -21.64 -3.67
C LYS A 145 -9.37 -22.14 -5.10
N LYS A 146 -10.35 -21.69 -5.92
CA LYS A 146 -10.37 -22.03 -7.36
C LYS A 146 -9.13 -21.56 -8.11
N LEU A 147 -8.67 -20.36 -7.83
CA LEU A 147 -7.45 -19.81 -8.44
C LEU A 147 -6.21 -20.58 -8.01
N ALA A 148 -6.13 -20.97 -6.73
CA ALA A 148 -5.03 -21.78 -6.20
C ALA A 148 -4.94 -23.16 -6.87
N GLU A 149 -6.07 -23.82 -7.12
CA GLU A 149 -6.12 -25.06 -7.89
C GLU A 149 -5.60 -24.88 -9.33
N ILE A 150 -5.97 -23.79 -10.01
CA ILE A 150 -5.51 -23.49 -11.36
C ILE A 150 -4.00 -23.20 -11.39
N ALA A 151 -3.52 -22.47 -10.39
CA ALA A 151 -2.12 -22.07 -10.25
C ALA A 151 -1.22 -23.17 -9.69
N ASP A 152 -1.82 -24.25 -9.12
CA ASP A 152 -1.12 -25.29 -8.38
C ASP A 152 -0.32 -24.73 -7.20
N ILE A 153 -1.03 -24.00 -6.32
CA ILE A 153 -0.47 -23.28 -5.17
C ILE A 153 -1.10 -23.82 -3.88
N ASN A 154 -0.27 -24.08 -2.86
CA ASN A 154 -0.76 -24.20 -1.50
C ASN A 154 -0.92 -22.80 -0.90
N ILE A 155 -2.15 -22.42 -0.56
CA ILE A 155 -2.51 -21.04 -0.13
C ILE A 155 -1.74 -20.62 1.11
N GLU A 156 -1.66 -21.47 2.14
CA GLU A 156 -1.02 -21.15 3.42
C GLU A 156 0.49 -20.95 3.25
N LYS A 157 1.13 -21.86 2.52
CA LYS A 157 2.57 -21.78 2.23
C LYS A 157 2.89 -20.54 1.41
N PHE A 158 2.12 -20.28 0.36
CA PHE A 158 2.30 -19.14 -0.50
C PHE A 158 2.07 -17.81 0.23
N ALA A 159 1.01 -17.72 1.06
CA ALA A 159 0.73 -16.57 1.90
C ALA A 159 1.90 -16.27 2.84
N LYS A 160 2.42 -17.30 3.53
CA LYS A 160 3.57 -17.14 4.44
C LYS A 160 4.81 -16.60 3.71
N GLU A 161 5.14 -17.17 2.56
CA GLU A 161 6.28 -16.71 1.75
C GLU A 161 6.08 -15.28 1.23
N MET A 162 4.88 -14.97 0.71
CA MET A 162 4.54 -13.65 0.19
C MET A 162 4.57 -12.57 1.27
N PHE A 163 3.95 -12.79 2.42
CA PHE A 163 3.95 -11.84 3.53
C PHE A 163 5.37 -11.67 4.10
N LYS A 164 6.11 -12.76 4.27
CA LYS A 164 7.51 -12.69 4.71
C LYS A 164 8.36 -11.84 3.73
N ALA A 165 8.19 -12.02 2.44
CA ALA A 165 8.89 -11.23 1.42
C ALA A 165 8.46 -9.74 1.45
N GLY A 166 7.16 -9.47 1.52
CA GLY A 166 6.60 -8.11 1.54
C GLY A 166 6.89 -7.33 2.81
N THR A 167 7.08 -8.01 3.93
CA THR A 167 7.35 -7.38 5.24
C THR A 167 8.81 -7.58 5.71
N SER A 168 9.69 -8.07 4.84
CA SER A 168 11.09 -8.30 5.17
C SER A 168 11.80 -7.00 5.56
N LEU A 169 12.51 -7.06 6.67
CA LEU A 169 13.37 -5.98 7.16
C LEU A 169 14.83 -6.12 6.66
N LYS A 170 15.11 -7.16 5.89
CA LYS A 170 16.45 -7.45 5.37
C LYS A 170 16.96 -6.30 4.48
N GLY A 171 18.15 -5.83 4.79
CA GLY A 171 18.81 -4.75 4.04
C GLY A 171 18.34 -3.34 4.39
N LYS A 172 17.40 -3.19 5.33
CA LYS A 172 17.02 -1.89 5.89
C LYS A 172 17.88 -1.58 7.09
N THR A 173 18.27 -0.32 7.26
CA THR A 173 18.93 0.16 8.48
C THR A 173 17.92 0.30 9.61
N VAL A 174 18.38 0.29 10.87
CA VAL A 174 17.48 0.51 12.03
C VAL A 174 16.78 1.86 11.95
N GLU A 175 17.44 2.89 11.40
CA GLU A 175 16.83 4.19 11.14
C GLU A 175 15.67 4.11 10.13
N GLN A 176 15.84 3.42 9.02
CA GLN A 176 14.80 3.22 8.02
C GLN A 176 13.62 2.43 8.57
N ILE A 177 13.89 1.39 9.38
CA ILE A 177 12.88 0.58 10.03
C ILE A 177 12.08 1.44 11.00
N PHE A 178 12.73 2.14 11.91
CA PHE A 178 12.08 2.94 12.94
C PHE A 178 11.26 4.09 12.38
N ASN A 179 11.81 4.85 11.42
CA ASN A 179 11.15 6.01 10.84
C ASN A 179 10.08 5.67 9.78
N SER A 180 9.87 4.40 9.44
CA SER A 180 8.85 4.01 8.44
C SER A 180 7.43 4.42 8.85
N ASP A 181 7.08 4.34 10.13
CA ASP A 181 5.84 4.87 10.69
C ASP A 181 6.05 5.30 12.16
N PHE A 182 6.86 6.32 12.37
CA PHE A 182 7.08 6.95 13.67
C PHE A 182 6.12 8.12 13.88
N LYS A 183 5.54 8.21 15.08
CA LYS A 183 4.69 9.34 15.50
C LYS A 183 4.99 9.77 16.93
N PRO A 184 5.22 11.08 17.16
CA PRO A 184 5.32 11.63 18.50
C PRO A 184 3.92 11.93 19.05
N PHE A 185 3.78 11.83 20.37
CA PHE A 185 2.59 12.16 21.15
C PHE A 185 3.03 12.94 22.38
N THR A 186 2.21 13.92 22.78
CA THR A 186 2.35 14.60 24.07
C THR A 186 1.10 14.29 24.88
N ILE A 187 1.30 13.65 26.03
CA ILE A 187 0.23 13.22 26.94
C ILE A 187 0.54 13.89 28.27
N GLU A 188 -0.25 14.90 28.63
CA GLU A 188 0.08 15.84 29.73
C GLU A 188 1.51 16.38 29.53
N ASP A 189 2.37 16.23 30.52
CA ASP A 189 3.77 16.68 30.48
C ASP A 189 4.73 15.60 29.94
N THR A 190 4.23 14.44 29.51
CA THR A 190 5.05 13.32 29.04
C THR A 190 5.08 13.24 27.52
N LYS A 191 6.25 13.34 26.93
CA LYS A 191 6.48 13.23 25.48
C LYS A 191 6.87 11.80 25.11
N VAL A 192 6.06 11.15 24.27
CA VAL A 192 6.20 9.75 23.91
C VAL A 192 6.34 9.62 22.41
N GLY A 193 7.36 8.89 21.96
CA GLY A 193 7.53 8.51 20.55
C GLY A 193 7.10 7.06 20.35
N ILE A 194 6.24 6.79 19.35
CA ILE A 194 5.78 5.44 19.03
C ILE A 194 5.96 5.14 17.57
N ALA A 195 6.85 4.21 17.24
CA ALA A 195 7.00 3.63 15.91
C ALA A 195 6.20 2.32 15.82
N GLN A 196 5.67 2.02 14.62
CA GLN A 196 5.04 0.73 14.34
C GLN A 196 5.53 0.19 13.01
N VAL A 197 5.93 -1.05 12.99
CA VAL A 197 6.41 -1.76 11.80
C VAL A 197 5.69 -3.10 11.71
N ASN A 198 5.03 -3.34 10.59
CA ASN A 198 4.45 -4.65 10.31
C ASN A 198 5.54 -5.57 9.76
N THR A 199 5.71 -6.73 10.38
CA THR A 199 6.66 -7.74 9.92
C THR A 199 6.14 -9.13 10.24
N MET A 200 6.49 -10.10 9.42
CA MET A 200 6.29 -11.52 9.68
C MET A 200 7.59 -12.25 10.02
N ASP A 201 8.66 -11.50 10.22
CA ASP A 201 10.00 -12.01 10.50
C ASP A 201 10.57 -11.33 11.75
N ILE A 202 9.88 -11.48 12.89
CA ILE A 202 10.35 -10.96 14.18
C ILE A 202 11.70 -11.62 14.54
N GLU A 203 11.86 -12.92 14.26
CA GLU A 203 13.13 -13.63 14.49
C GLU A 203 14.27 -13.02 13.67
N GLY A 204 14.02 -12.65 12.41
CA GLY A 204 15.00 -11.98 11.54
C GLY A 204 15.36 -10.56 11.99
N PHE A 205 14.51 -9.92 12.82
CA PHE A 205 14.80 -8.64 13.44
C PHE A 205 15.70 -8.78 14.70
N MET A 206 15.67 -9.90 15.42
CA MET A 206 16.37 -10.05 16.70
C MET A 206 17.87 -9.69 16.66
N PRO A 207 18.64 -9.99 15.60
CA PRO A 207 20.04 -9.54 15.50
C PRO A 207 20.22 -8.01 15.49
N LEU A 208 19.19 -7.26 15.10
CA LEU A 208 19.20 -5.79 15.06
C LEU A 208 18.69 -5.15 16.35
N LYS A 209 18.21 -5.94 17.34
CA LYS A 209 17.54 -5.45 18.55
C LYS A 209 18.42 -4.48 19.33
N GLU A 210 19.69 -4.82 19.57
CA GLU A 210 20.61 -3.97 20.35
C GLU A 210 20.90 -2.65 19.62
N GLU A 211 21.17 -2.71 18.31
CA GLU A 211 21.40 -1.53 17.49
C GLU A 211 20.15 -0.64 17.45
N MET A 212 18.95 -1.23 17.33
CA MET A 212 17.68 -0.52 17.38
C MET A 212 17.45 0.17 18.73
N LEU A 213 17.71 -0.49 19.84
CA LEU A 213 17.58 0.10 21.18
C LEU A 213 18.51 1.30 21.34
N ASN A 214 19.74 1.22 20.84
CA ASN A 214 20.70 2.34 20.86
C ASN A 214 20.19 3.51 19.99
N TYR A 215 19.65 3.23 18.81
CA TYR A 215 19.03 4.23 17.94
C TYR A 215 17.84 4.90 18.61
N MET A 216 16.95 4.13 19.25
CA MET A 216 15.81 4.65 19.99
C MET A 216 16.22 5.55 21.17
N ASP A 217 17.26 5.20 21.91
CA ASP A 217 17.82 6.02 22.99
C ASP A 217 18.41 7.33 22.46
N GLN A 218 19.10 7.30 21.32
CA GLN A 218 19.60 8.49 20.64
C GLN A 218 18.43 9.39 20.19
N LYS A 219 17.42 8.81 19.54
CA LYS A 219 16.23 9.51 19.07
C LYS A 219 15.46 10.18 20.20
N ALA A 220 15.35 9.51 21.35
CA ALA A 220 14.74 10.08 22.56
C ALA A 220 15.44 11.37 22.98
N LYS A 221 16.77 11.35 23.04
CA LYS A 221 17.59 12.52 23.43
C LYS A 221 17.48 13.66 22.44
N GLU A 222 17.61 13.36 21.12
CA GLU A 222 17.57 14.37 20.05
C GLU A 222 16.21 15.07 19.95
N ALA A 223 15.12 14.31 20.12
CA ALA A 223 13.75 14.83 20.03
C ALA A 223 13.16 15.28 21.39
N GLY A 224 13.91 15.17 22.48
CA GLY A 224 13.44 15.50 23.82
C GLY A 224 12.22 14.68 24.25
N LEU A 225 12.25 13.37 23.96
CA LEU A 225 11.18 12.45 24.33
C LEU A 225 11.51 11.73 25.64
N ASP A 226 10.51 11.63 26.52
CA ASP A 226 10.65 10.93 27.80
C ASP A 226 10.66 9.42 27.63
N MET A 227 9.97 8.92 26.59
CA MET A 227 9.87 7.49 26.31
C MET A 227 9.72 7.27 24.80
N VAL A 228 10.37 6.23 24.30
CA VAL A 228 10.27 5.79 22.90
C VAL A 228 9.93 4.31 22.85
N MET A 229 8.97 3.98 22.00
CA MET A 229 8.49 2.61 21.78
C MET A 229 8.57 2.25 20.30
N LEU A 230 8.94 0.99 20.03
CA LEU A 230 8.80 0.37 18.71
C LEU A 230 7.92 -0.88 18.84
N LEU A 231 6.88 -0.94 18.02
CA LEU A 231 6.02 -2.11 17.87
C LEU A 231 6.42 -2.85 16.59
N LEU A 232 6.83 -4.10 16.73
CA LEU A 232 7.01 -5.03 15.63
C LEU A 232 5.74 -5.89 15.58
N THR A 233 4.82 -5.54 14.69
CA THR A 233 3.48 -6.13 14.61
C THR A 233 3.45 -7.28 13.65
N ASP A 234 3.13 -8.48 14.14
CA ASP A 234 2.82 -9.67 13.35
C ASP A 234 1.31 -9.88 13.29
N ILE A 235 0.72 -9.52 12.16
CA ILE A 235 -0.73 -9.61 11.96
C ILE A 235 -1.19 -11.08 11.91
N LEU A 236 -0.35 -12.00 11.42
CA LEU A 236 -0.71 -13.41 11.31
C LEU A 236 -0.64 -14.13 12.66
N ASN A 237 0.31 -13.80 13.50
CA ASN A 237 0.41 -14.32 14.87
C ASN A 237 -0.38 -13.48 15.88
N GLU A 238 -1.11 -12.44 15.38
CA GLU A 238 -2.03 -11.62 16.17
C GLU A 238 -1.40 -11.01 17.42
N GLY A 239 -0.25 -10.32 17.24
CA GLY A 239 0.43 -9.66 18.34
C GLY A 239 1.57 -8.75 17.90
N SER A 240 2.14 -8.04 18.86
CA SER A 240 3.30 -7.18 18.63
C SER A 240 4.39 -7.44 19.67
N GLU A 241 5.62 -7.55 19.21
CA GLU A 241 6.78 -7.38 20.09
C GLU A 241 6.98 -5.88 20.31
N ILE A 242 6.96 -5.42 21.56
CA ILE A 242 7.25 -4.03 21.91
C ILE A 242 8.67 -3.91 22.44
N LEU A 243 9.42 -2.92 21.93
CA LEU A 243 10.69 -2.46 22.51
C LEU A 243 10.48 -1.09 23.12
N VAL A 244 11.09 -0.84 24.28
CA VAL A 244 10.88 0.39 25.05
C VAL A 244 12.22 0.94 25.53
N THR A 245 12.43 2.25 25.33
CA THR A 245 13.56 3.00 25.90
C THR A 245 13.09 4.31 26.52
N GLY A 246 13.91 4.93 27.35
CA GLY A 246 13.62 6.20 28.01
C GLY A 246 13.49 6.10 29.52
N ALA A 247 12.97 7.17 30.15
CA ALA A 247 13.03 7.35 31.60
C ALA A 247 11.91 6.66 32.40
N LYS A 248 10.82 6.23 31.73
CA LYS A 248 9.61 5.73 32.41
C LYS A 248 9.07 4.42 31.82
N PRO A 249 9.88 3.35 31.73
CA PRO A 249 9.44 2.08 31.12
C PRO A 249 8.31 1.41 31.92
N GLU A 250 8.17 1.70 33.21
CA GLU A 250 7.11 1.21 34.09
C GLU A 250 5.70 1.62 33.62
N ILE A 251 5.57 2.70 32.86
CA ILE A 251 4.30 3.10 32.25
C ILE A 251 3.79 2.00 31.31
N VAL A 252 4.69 1.42 30.50
CA VAL A 252 4.35 0.34 29.56
C VAL A 252 3.98 -0.93 30.33
N GLU A 253 4.75 -1.29 31.36
CA GLU A 253 4.45 -2.44 32.21
C GLU A 253 3.07 -2.31 32.87
N LYS A 254 2.74 -1.12 33.40
CA LYS A 254 1.43 -0.81 33.97
C LYS A 254 0.31 -0.85 32.91
N ALA A 255 0.55 -0.22 31.73
CA ALA A 255 -0.44 -0.11 30.67
C ALA A 255 -0.89 -1.46 30.11
N PHE A 256 0.03 -2.42 30.00
CA PHE A 256 -0.20 -3.71 29.36
C PHE A 256 -0.17 -4.89 30.34
N ASN A 257 0.09 -4.64 31.62
CA ASN A 257 0.25 -5.68 32.64
C ASN A 257 1.29 -6.75 32.25
N VAL A 258 2.45 -6.28 31.80
CA VAL A 258 3.59 -7.10 31.36
C VAL A 258 4.84 -6.70 32.12
N THR A 259 5.85 -7.58 32.12
CA THR A 259 7.20 -7.24 32.60
C THR A 259 8.13 -7.15 31.40
N LEU A 260 8.84 -6.04 31.27
CA LEU A 260 9.82 -5.82 30.21
C LEU A 260 11.09 -6.64 30.51
N LYS A 261 11.40 -7.60 29.62
CA LYS A 261 12.67 -8.35 29.63
C LYS A 261 13.57 -7.81 28.54
N ASP A 262 14.79 -7.43 28.89
CA ASP A 262 15.72 -6.82 27.93
C ASP A 262 15.08 -5.68 27.10
N LYS A 263 14.36 -4.78 27.79
CA LYS A 263 13.63 -3.65 27.21
C LYS A 263 12.53 -4.06 26.23
N GLY A 264 12.02 -5.28 26.25
CA GLY A 264 10.96 -5.76 25.35
C GLY A 264 9.95 -6.68 26.02
N ALA A 265 8.78 -6.81 25.39
CA ALA A 265 7.73 -7.77 25.75
C ALA A 265 6.85 -8.08 24.53
N PHE A 266 6.27 -9.29 24.51
CA PHE A 266 5.25 -9.62 23.53
C PHE A 266 3.86 -9.25 24.05
N LEU A 267 3.09 -8.55 23.22
CA LEU A 267 1.74 -8.07 23.51
C LEU A 267 0.73 -8.85 22.65
N PRO A 268 0.12 -9.92 23.15
CA PRO A 268 -0.89 -10.69 22.41
C PRO A 268 -2.09 -9.82 22.06
N GLY A 269 -2.62 -9.95 20.82
CA GLY A 269 -3.81 -9.25 20.36
C GLY A 269 -3.61 -7.74 20.07
N VAL A 270 -2.41 -7.20 20.27
CA VAL A 270 -2.11 -5.79 19.99
C VAL A 270 -1.59 -5.66 18.56
N LEU A 271 -2.42 -5.07 17.69
CA LEU A 271 -2.16 -4.92 16.26
C LEU A 271 -2.20 -3.46 15.78
N SER A 272 -2.68 -2.54 16.63
CA SER A 272 -2.90 -1.15 16.24
C SER A 272 -2.37 -0.18 17.28
N ARG A 273 -1.34 0.58 16.92
CA ARG A 273 -0.82 1.69 17.73
C ARG A 273 -1.95 2.63 18.17
N LYS A 274 -2.76 3.12 17.21
CA LYS A 274 -3.78 4.14 17.47
C LYS A 274 -4.89 3.64 18.41
N LYS A 275 -5.35 2.41 18.22
CA LYS A 275 -6.52 1.88 18.95
C LYS A 275 -6.15 1.13 20.23
N GLN A 276 -4.97 0.49 20.27
CA GLN A 276 -4.63 -0.48 21.31
C GLN A 276 -3.36 -0.14 22.08
N VAL A 277 -2.57 0.86 21.63
CA VAL A 277 -1.36 1.27 22.36
C VAL A 277 -1.51 2.67 22.94
N VAL A 278 -1.90 3.65 22.15
CA VAL A 278 -2.02 5.03 22.62
C VAL A 278 -3.00 5.16 23.80
N PRO A 279 -4.24 4.59 23.77
CA PRO A 279 -5.16 4.74 24.88
C PRO A 279 -4.69 4.13 26.21
N PRO A 280 -4.16 2.87 26.26
CA PRO A 280 -3.62 2.31 27.51
C PRO A 280 -2.44 3.12 28.06
N ILE A 281 -1.53 3.58 27.20
CA ILE A 281 -0.42 4.44 27.63
C ILE A 281 -0.92 5.77 28.19
N THR A 282 -1.90 6.39 27.54
CA THR A 282 -2.54 7.61 28.05
C THR A 282 -3.11 7.36 29.44
N ASN A 283 -3.91 6.31 29.60
CA ASN A 283 -4.49 5.98 30.90
C ASN A 283 -3.43 5.71 31.99
N ALA A 284 -2.32 5.07 31.63
CA ALA A 284 -1.25 4.76 32.60
C ALA A 284 -0.44 6.00 33.00
N ILE A 285 -0.38 7.04 32.15
CA ILE A 285 0.26 8.33 32.46
C ILE A 285 -0.65 9.20 33.34
N THR A 286 -1.97 9.21 33.04
CA THR A 286 -2.94 10.09 33.72
C THR A 286 -3.47 9.51 35.04
N ALA A 287 -3.26 8.21 35.33
CA ALA A 287 -3.64 7.54 36.58
C ALA A 287 -2.51 7.54 37.61
#